data_8e826d04c34d2fa5fa016c70d506469d
#
_entry.id   8e826d04c34d2fa5fa016c70d506469d
#
_cell.length_a   1.000
_cell.length_b   1.000
_cell.length_c   1.000
_cell.angle_alpha   90.00
_cell.angle_beta   90.00
_cell.angle_gamma   90.00
#
_symmetry.space_group_name_H-M   'P 1'
#
loop_
_entity.id
_entity.type
_entity.pdbx_description
1 polymer ?
#
loop_
_entity_poly.entity_id
_entity_poly.type
_entity_poly.pdbx_seq_one_letter_code
_entity_poly.pdbx_strand_id
1 'polypeptide(L)'
;MRPTDTLTTLFSHNLWANVRILEQCAGLTSEQLDATISGAFGSIRDTLQHIVTSEQSYFYRIRTGQPLHRPEDAPPMTIAEMVESVRTTGAGLIEWAPKVQADDTVQVDWEDGTLREVPKTIYLTQVINHATEHRAQIMAILTQLGIQPPDLDSWSYFEAL
;
A
#
# COMPACT_ATOMS: atom_id res chain seq x y z
N MET A 1 -19.70 -0.59 7.63
CA MET A 1 -19.73 -0.52 9.13
C MET A 1 -18.71 0.53 9.53
N ARG A 2 -19.09 1.51 10.34
CA ARG A 2 -18.13 2.54 10.82
C ARG A 2 -17.07 1.90 11.71
N PRO A 3 -15.77 2.21 11.53
CA PRO A 3 -14.71 1.72 12.39
C PRO A 3 -14.95 2.18 13.85
N THR A 4 -14.61 1.34 14.80
CA THR A 4 -14.91 1.56 16.24
C THR A 4 -13.69 2.01 17.02
N ASP A 5 -12.49 1.91 16.45
CA ASP A 5 -11.23 2.30 17.07
C ASP A 5 -10.26 2.89 16.03
N THR A 6 -9.22 3.57 16.53
CA THR A 6 -8.25 4.30 15.69
C THR A 6 -7.49 3.37 14.75
N LEU A 7 -7.07 2.18 15.20
CA LEU A 7 -6.26 1.26 14.40
C LEU A 7 -7.07 0.70 13.23
N THR A 8 -8.30 0.24 13.51
CA THR A 8 -9.25 -0.19 12.47
C THR A 8 -9.55 0.94 11.49
N THR A 9 -9.71 2.18 11.97
CA THR A 9 -9.93 3.36 11.12
C THR A 9 -8.75 3.59 10.18
N LEU A 10 -7.51 3.55 10.70
CA LEU A 10 -6.30 3.76 9.90
C LEU A 10 -6.16 2.73 8.77
N PHE A 11 -6.34 1.44 9.05
CA PHE A 11 -6.24 0.40 8.03
C PHE A 11 -7.43 0.39 7.07
N SER A 12 -8.63 0.72 7.52
CA SER A 12 -9.79 0.87 6.64
C SER A 12 -9.64 2.05 5.70
N HIS A 13 -9.12 3.19 6.19
CA HIS A 13 -8.76 4.33 5.36
C HIS A 13 -7.67 3.96 4.35
N ASN A 14 -6.61 3.26 4.77
CA ASN A 14 -5.52 2.86 3.86
C ASN A 14 -6.04 1.97 2.73
N LEU A 15 -6.88 0.97 3.05
CA LEU A 15 -7.55 0.13 2.04
C LEU A 15 -8.38 0.96 1.07
N TRP A 16 -9.24 1.83 1.59
CA TRP A 16 -10.09 2.70 0.79
C TRP A 16 -9.25 3.60 -0.15
N ALA A 17 -8.21 4.24 0.38
CA ALA A 17 -7.35 5.12 -0.39
C ALA A 17 -6.56 4.38 -1.49
N ASN A 18 -6.06 3.16 -1.20
CA ASN A 18 -5.39 2.32 -2.20
C ASN A 18 -6.35 1.91 -3.33
N VAL A 19 -7.57 1.51 -2.99
CA VAL A 19 -8.59 1.18 -4.01
C VAL A 19 -8.92 2.41 -4.85
N ARG A 20 -9.16 3.57 -4.24
CA ARG A 20 -9.52 4.82 -4.94
C ARG A 20 -8.44 5.27 -5.93
N ILE A 21 -7.16 5.24 -5.56
CA ILE A 21 -6.08 5.63 -6.47
C ILE A 21 -5.92 4.63 -7.63
N LEU A 22 -6.08 3.33 -7.38
CA LEU A 22 -6.06 2.29 -8.41
C LEU A 22 -7.22 2.45 -9.39
N GLU A 23 -8.44 2.67 -8.90
CA GLU A 23 -9.63 2.89 -9.73
C GLU A 23 -9.50 4.16 -10.58
N GLN A 24 -8.95 5.25 -10.02
CA GLN A 24 -8.65 6.46 -10.79
C GLN A 24 -7.67 6.17 -11.95
N CYS A 25 -6.60 5.41 -11.66
CA CYS A 25 -5.58 5.07 -12.65
C CYS A 25 -6.04 4.05 -13.69
N ALA A 26 -7.10 3.27 -13.43
CA ALA A 26 -7.65 2.32 -14.39
C ALA A 26 -8.19 2.99 -15.67
N GLY A 27 -8.55 4.27 -15.60
CA GLY A 27 -9.02 5.05 -16.76
C GLY A 27 -7.91 5.72 -17.58
N LEU A 28 -6.63 5.57 -17.18
CA LEU A 28 -5.50 6.22 -17.84
C LEU A 28 -5.04 5.45 -19.07
N THR A 29 -4.50 6.17 -20.07
CA THR A 29 -3.79 5.56 -21.20
C THR A 29 -2.47 4.95 -20.75
N SER A 30 -1.87 4.06 -21.56
CA SER A 30 -0.53 3.52 -21.28
C SER A 30 0.51 4.63 -21.15
N GLU A 31 0.47 5.65 -22.00
CA GLU A 31 1.39 6.78 -21.95
C GLU A 31 1.27 7.54 -20.61
N GLN A 32 0.04 7.76 -20.15
CA GLN A 32 -0.20 8.41 -18.84
C GLN A 32 0.26 7.53 -17.67
N LEU A 33 0.04 6.21 -17.75
CA LEU A 33 0.53 5.27 -16.74
C LEU A 33 2.06 5.20 -16.67
N ASP A 34 2.74 5.44 -17.79
CA ASP A 34 4.20 5.41 -17.89
C ASP A 34 4.83 6.78 -17.58
N ALA A 35 4.01 7.81 -17.29
CA ALA A 35 4.49 9.13 -16.89
C ALA A 35 5.14 9.11 -15.49
N THR A 36 6.19 9.93 -15.33
CA THR A 36 6.94 10.13 -14.08
C THR A 36 7.35 11.58 -13.92
N ILE A 37 7.78 11.96 -12.72
CA ILE A 37 8.34 13.29 -12.40
C ILE A 37 9.61 13.14 -11.56
N SER A 38 10.44 14.16 -11.57
CA SER A 38 11.64 14.20 -10.70
C SER A 38 11.23 14.13 -9.22
N GLY A 39 11.86 13.21 -8.48
CA GLY A 39 11.59 12.96 -7.07
C GLY A 39 10.48 11.95 -6.79
N ALA A 40 9.80 11.41 -7.81
CA ALA A 40 8.93 10.26 -7.64
C ALA A 40 9.73 8.94 -7.64
N PHE A 41 9.14 7.89 -7.10
CA PHE A 41 9.72 6.54 -7.08
C PHE A 41 9.96 6.00 -8.50
N GLY A 42 8.98 6.22 -9.40
CA GLY A 42 9.01 5.77 -10.78
C GLY A 42 7.81 6.30 -11.55
N SER A 43 7.38 5.58 -12.59
CA SER A 43 6.13 5.86 -13.27
C SER A 43 4.92 5.62 -12.36
N ILE A 44 3.73 6.10 -12.77
CA ILE A 44 2.47 5.77 -12.07
C ILE A 44 2.33 4.24 -11.98
N ARG A 45 2.54 3.52 -13.09
CA ARG A 45 2.47 2.05 -13.15
C ARG A 45 3.41 1.39 -12.16
N ASP A 46 4.68 1.78 -12.15
CA ASP A 46 5.70 1.20 -11.27
C ASP A 46 5.37 1.49 -9.81
N THR A 47 4.91 2.70 -9.51
CA THR A 47 4.57 3.13 -8.16
C THR A 47 3.34 2.38 -7.63
N LEU A 48 2.30 2.19 -8.46
CA LEU A 48 1.13 1.36 -8.10
C LEU A 48 1.55 -0.09 -7.83
N GLN A 49 2.33 -0.68 -8.72
CA GLN A 49 2.85 -2.05 -8.55
C GLN A 49 3.65 -2.16 -7.25
N HIS A 50 4.48 -1.15 -6.94
CA HIS A 50 5.30 -1.12 -5.73
C HIS A 50 4.46 -1.03 -4.45
N ILE A 51 3.44 -0.18 -4.40
CA ILE A 51 2.50 -0.12 -3.27
C ILE A 51 1.90 -1.49 -3.00
N VAL A 52 1.37 -2.14 -4.03
CA VAL A 52 0.66 -3.42 -3.89
C VAL A 52 1.58 -4.55 -3.46
N THR A 53 2.73 -4.69 -4.10
CA THR A 53 3.68 -5.77 -3.77
C THR A 53 4.33 -5.58 -2.41
N SER A 54 4.59 -4.35 -2.00
CA SER A 54 5.08 -4.03 -0.65
C SER A 54 4.03 -4.36 0.41
N GLU A 55 2.76 -3.98 0.20
CA GLU A 55 1.68 -4.32 1.13
C GLU A 55 1.50 -5.83 1.26
N GLN A 56 1.56 -6.59 0.15
CA GLN A 56 1.55 -8.06 0.17
C GLN A 56 2.69 -8.62 1.04
N SER A 57 3.91 -8.10 0.85
CA SER A 57 5.09 -8.53 1.60
C SER A 57 4.97 -8.22 3.09
N TYR A 58 4.54 -7.02 3.44
CA TYR A 58 4.35 -6.60 4.83
C TYR A 58 3.26 -7.44 5.51
N PHE A 59 2.10 -7.59 4.87
CA PHE A 59 1.00 -8.39 5.42
C PHE A 59 1.40 -9.86 5.62
N TYR A 60 2.06 -10.46 4.63
CA TYR A 60 2.52 -11.85 4.74
C TYR A 60 3.48 -12.02 5.91
N ARG A 61 4.44 -11.10 6.08
CA ARG A 61 5.39 -11.13 7.18
C ARG A 61 4.74 -10.89 8.55
N ILE A 62 3.80 -9.97 8.65
CA ILE A 62 3.03 -9.75 9.89
C ILE A 62 2.30 -11.04 10.29
N ARG A 63 1.67 -11.71 9.33
CA ARG A 63 0.84 -12.90 9.57
C ARG A 63 1.68 -14.14 9.88
N THR A 64 2.77 -14.37 9.15
CA THR A 64 3.50 -15.65 9.17
C THR A 64 4.87 -15.57 9.83
N GLY A 65 5.43 -14.36 10.01
CA GLY A 65 6.81 -14.14 10.42
C GLY A 65 7.85 -14.40 9.31
N GLN A 66 7.42 -14.81 8.11
CA GLN A 66 8.32 -15.21 7.02
C GLN A 66 8.29 -14.20 5.86
N PRO A 67 9.38 -14.07 5.09
CA PRO A 67 9.37 -13.27 3.87
C PRO A 67 8.43 -13.87 2.82
N LEU A 68 7.74 -13.00 2.07
CA LEU A 68 7.00 -13.41 0.88
C LEU A 68 8.00 -13.58 -0.28
N HIS A 69 8.13 -14.80 -0.78
CA HIS A 69 8.91 -15.06 -2.00
C HIS A 69 8.02 -14.84 -3.22
N ARG A 70 8.42 -13.90 -4.05
CA ARG A 70 7.84 -13.67 -5.38
C ARG A 70 8.87 -14.07 -6.43
N PRO A 71 8.50 -14.83 -7.49
CA PRO A 71 9.41 -15.11 -8.59
C PRO A 71 9.94 -13.81 -9.23
N GLU A 72 11.23 -13.76 -9.55
CA GLU A 72 11.85 -12.58 -10.17
C GLU A 72 11.26 -12.26 -11.54
N ASP A 73 10.81 -13.31 -12.26
CA ASP A 73 10.19 -13.24 -13.58
C ASP A 73 8.65 -13.10 -13.52
N ALA A 74 8.07 -12.87 -12.36
CA ALA A 74 6.63 -12.69 -12.23
C ALA A 74 6.17 -11.48 -13.09
N PRO A 75 5.17 -11.67 -13.97
CA PRO A 75 4.70 -10.58 -14.82
C PRO A 75 4.12 -9.45 -13.98
N PRO A 76 4.16 -8.21 -14.48
CA PRO A 76 3.47 -7.09 -13.83
C PRO A 76 1.97 -7.39 -13.69
N MET A 77 1.39 -6.97 -12.59
CA MET A 77 -0.05 -7.09 -12.34
C MET A 77 -0.81 -6.07 -13.20
N THR A 78 -1.96 -6.46 -13.70
CA THR A 78 -2.96 -5.51 -14.19
C THR A 78 -3.55 -4.70 -13.05
N ILE A 79 -4.12 -3.52 -13.35
CA ILE A 79 -4.77 -2.70 -12.29
C ILE A 79 -5.92 -3.47 -11.62
N ALA A 80 -6.66 -4.29 -12.36
CA ALA A 80 -7.72 -5.12 -11.80
C ALA A 80 -7.17 -6.14 -10.78
N GLU A 81 -6.06 -6.80 -11.09
CA GLU A 81 -5.38 -7.71 -10.16
C GLU A 81 -4.81 -6.96 -8.95
N MET A 82 -4.30 -5.75 -9.14
CA MET A 82 -3.86 -4.89 -8.04
C MET A 82 -5.01 -4.53 -7.09
N VAL A 83 -6.18 -4.17 -7.63
CA VAL A 83 -7.38 -3.87 -6.82
C VAL A 83 -7.81 -5.10 -6.00
N GLU A 84 -7.86 -6.27 -6.60
CA GLU A 84 -8.21 -7.51 -5.90
C GLU A 84 -7.20 -7.84 -4.80
N SER A 85 -5.91 -7.64 -5.10
CA SER A 85 -4.83 -7.83 -4.13
C SER A 85 -4.97 -6.93 -2.92
N VAL A 86 -5.14 -5.59 -3.11
CA VAL A 86 -5.26 -4.67 -1.97
C VAL A 86 -6.56 -4.88 -1.18
N ARG A 87 -7.64 -5.34 -1.81
CA ARG A 87 -8.86 -5.73 -1.11
C ARG A 87 -8.60 -6.91 -0.16
N THR A 88 -7.84 -7.90 -0.63
CA THR A 88 -7.48 -9.09 0.16
C THR A 88 -6.52 -8.74 1.30
N THR A 89 -5.41 -8.04 0.98
CA THR A 89 -4.40 -7.68 1.99
C THR A 89 -4.93 -6.66 2.99
N GLY A 90 -5.67 -5.65 2.52
CA GLY A 90 -6.26 -4.62 3.37
C GLY A 90 -7.30 -5.19 4.35
N ALA A 91 -8.17 -6.08 3.88
CA ALA A 91 -9.11 -6.79 4.78
C ALA A 91 -8.35 -7.62 5.83
N GLY A 92 -7.27 -8.31 5.40
CA GLY A 92 -6.40 -9.04 6.30
C GLY A 92 -5.69 -8.14 7.32
N LEU A 93 -5.20 -6.98 6.91
CA LEU A 93 -4.57 -6.00 7.82
C LEU A 93 -5.56 -5.44 8.85
N ILE A 94 -6.78 -5.13 8.45
CA ILE A 94 -7.87 -4.70 9.36
C ILE A 94 -8.14 -5.77 10.42
N GLU A 95 -8.14 -7.05 10.02
CA GLU A 95 -8.37 -8.17 10.94
C GLU A 95 -7.17 -8.43 11.86
N TRP A 96 -5.94 -8.34 11.33
CA TRP A 96 -4.72 -8.76 12.04
C TRP A 96 -4.07 -7.65 12.87
N ALA A 97 -4.16 -6.38 12.47
CA ALA A 97 -3.53 -5.28 13.18
C ALA A 97 -3.92 -5.23 14.68
N PRO A 98 -5.18 -5.41 15.07
CA PRO A 98 -5.55 -5.42 16.50
C PRO A 98 -5.01 -6.63 17.30
N LYS A 99 -4.54 -7.68 16.62
CA LYS A 99 -4.01 -8.89 17.25
C LYS A 99 -2.51 -8.80 17.55
N VAL A 100 -1.81 -7.86 16.92
CA VAL A 100 -0.36 -7.65 17.10
C VAL A 100 -0.10 -7.07 18.48
N GLN A 101 0.75 -7.75 19.25
CA GLN A 101 1.16 -7.31 20.57
C GLN A 101 2.44 -6.46 20.48
N ALA A 102 2.71 -5.68 21.52
CA ALA A 102 3.86 -4.76 21.53
C ALA A 102 5.23 -5.46 21.44
N ASP A 103 5.30 -6.70 21.90
CA ASP A 103 6.51 -7.56 21.93
C ASP A 103 6.58 -8.56 20.77
N ASP A 104 5.56 -8.57 19.87
CA ASP A 104 5.61 -9.39 18.66
C ASP A 104 6.70 -8.89 17.71
N THR A 105 7.66 -9.76 17.39
CA THR A 105 8.77 -9.45 16.48
C THR A 105 8.79 -10.41 15.28
N VAL A 106 9.51 -10.00 14.24
CA VAL A 106 9.89 -10.85 13.11
C VAL A 106 11.37 -10.68 12.82
N GLN A 107 12.01 -11.76 12.37
CA GLN A 107 13.40 -11.69 11.92
C GLN A 107 13.48 -11.22 10.48
N VAL A 108 14.40 -10.30 10.22
CA VAL A 108 14.60 -9.69 8.90
C VAL A 108 16.09 -9.70 8.56
N ASP A 109 16.39 -10.24 7.37
CA ASP A 109 17.71 -10.09 6.77
C ASP A 109 17.89 -8.64 6.34
N TRP A 110 18.88 -7.96 6.93
CA TRP A 110 19.16 -6.58 6.60
C TRP A 110 20.19 -6.48 5.46
N GLU A 111 20.22 -5.34 4.77
CA GLU A 111 21.10 -5.10 3.63
C GLU A 111 22.60 -5.30 3.94
N ASP A 112 22.99 -5.13 5.21
CA ASP A 112 24.36 -5.36 5.72
C ASP A 112 24.65 -6.85 6.02
N GLY A 113 23.72 -7.75 5.72
CA GLY A 113 23.81 -9.19 5.99
C GLY A 113 23.54 -9.57 7.44
N THR A 114 23.12 -8.62 8.29
CA THR A 114 22.74 -8.92 9.68
C THR A 114 21.27 -9.33 9.79
N LEU A 115 20.98 -10.28 10.68
CA LEU A 115 19.63 -10.65 11.06
C LEU A 115 19.17 -9.73 12.20
N ARG A 116 18.06 -9.02 11.98
CA ARG A 116 17.50 -8.11 12.99
C ARG A 116 16.11 -8.53 13.42
N GLU A 117 15.82 -8.40 14.70
CA GLU A 117 14.46 -8.49 15.21
C GLU A 117 13.76 -7.14 15.08
N VAL A 118 12.67 -7.14 14.29
CA VAL A 118 11.87 -5.93 14.04
C VAL A 118 10.48 -6.12 14.64
N PRO A 119 10.00 -5.19 15.48
CA PRO A 119 8.64 -5.24 16.00
C PRO A 119 7.60 -5.23 14.88
N LYS A 120 6.59 -6.09 14.97
CA LYS A 120 5.48 -6.11 13.99
C LYS A 120 4.73 -4.77 13.94
N THR A 121 4.74 -4.00 15.02
CA THR A 121 4.18 -2.65 15.05
C THR A 121 4.88 -1.70 14.08
N ILE A 122 6.19 -1.87 13.83
CA ILE A 122 6.93 -1.11 12.80
C ILE A 122 6.40 -1.46 11.41
N TYR A 123 6.14 -2.74 11.13
CA TYR A 123 5.52 -3.15 9.85
C TYR A 123 4.14 -2.55 9.66
N LEU A 124 3.29 -2.54 10.70
CA LEU A 124 1.97 -1.91 10.64
C LEU A 124 2.07 -0.41 10.32
N THR A 125 3.02 0.28 10.97
CA THR A 125 3.28 1.70 10.72
C THR A 125 3.79 1.91 9.29
N GLN A 126 4.72 1.05 8.83
CA GLN A 126 5.30 1.13 7.49
C GLN A 126 4.25 0.92 6.39
N VAL A 127 3.31 0.00 6.55
CA VAL A 127 2.21 -0.19 5.58
C VAL A 127 1.51 1.13 5.27
N ILE A 128 1.15 1.89 6.30
CA ILE A 128 0.40 3.15 6.14
C ILE A 128 1.28 4.27 5.59
N ASN A 129 2.48 4.47 6.16
CA ASN A 129 3.36 5.56 5.75
C ASN A 129 3.85 5.37 4.32
N HIS A 130 4.30 4.18 3.97
CA HIS A 130 4.78 3.82 2.64
C HIS A 130 3.70 4.03 1.56
N ALA A 131 2.50 3.51 1.79
CA ALA A 131 1.41 3.68 0.84
C ALA A 131 1.00 5.16 0.72
N THR A 132 0.98 5.92 1.82
CA THR A 132 0.64 7.35 1.82
C THR A 132 1.65 8.17 1.03
N GLU A 133 2.95 7.91 1.23
CA GLU A 133 4.03 8.58 0.50
C GLU A 133 3.92 8.33 -1.01
N HIS A 134 3.77 7.09 -1.42
CA HIS A 134 3.68 6.73 -2.83
C HIS A 134 2.37 7.18 -3.50
N ARG A 135 1.24 7.16 -2.79
CA ARG A 135 0.00 7.78 -3.29
C ARG A 135 0.18 9.27 -3.54
N ALA A 136 0.87 9.99 -2.64
CA ALA A 136 1.15 11.42 -2.85
C ALA A 136 2.02 11.67 -4.10
N GLN A 137 2.99 10.81 -4.38
CA GLN A 137 3.79 10.88 -5.62
C GLN A 137 2.91 10.67 -6.86
N ILE A 138 2.04 9.67 -6.88
CA ILE A 138 1.09 9.45 -7.99
C ILE A 138 0.18 10.66 -8.18
N MET A 139 -0.37 11.22 -7.09
CA MET A 139 -1.23 12.41 -7.15
C MET A 139 -0.50 13.61 -7.75
N ALA A 140 0.80 13.79 -7.44
CA ALA A 140 1.63 14.83 -8.02
C ALA A 140 1.82 14.63 -9.54
N ILE A 141 2.04 13.38 -9.99
CA ILE A 141 2.15 13.07 -11.42
C ILE A 141 0.82 13.34 -12.13
N LEU A 142 -0.31 12.90 -11.58
CA LEU A 142 -1.64 13.16 -12.13
C LEU A 142 -1.89 14.67 -12.29
N THR A 143 -1.54 15.45 -11.27
CA THR A 143 -1.67 16.92 -11.32
C THR A 143 -0.85 17.52 -12.46
N GLN A 144 0.38 17.08 -12.67
CA GLN A 144 1.22 17.56 -13.79
C GLN A 144 0.69 17.15 -15.16
N LEU A 145 -0.02 16.02 -15.25
CA LEU A 145 -0.73 15.61 -16.46
C LEU A 145 -2.04 16.39 -16.69
N GLY A 146 -2.39 17.32 -15.81
CA GLY A 146 -3.67 18.06 -15.87
C GLY A 146 -4.88 17.21 -15.48
N ILE A 147 -4.65 16.08 -14.82
CA ILE A 147 -5.70 15.17 -14.34
C ILE A 147 -5.92 15.46 -12.85
N GLN A 148 -7.18 15.75 -12.49
CA GLN A 148 -7.54 15.98 -11.09
C GLN A 148 -7.33 14.69 -10.29
N PRO A 149 -6.41 14.66 -9.29
CA PRO A 149 -6.25 13.49 -8.44
C PRO A 149 -7.46 13.31 -7.51
N PRO A 150 -7.70 12.09 -7.01
CA PRO A 150 -8.74 11.86 -6.03
C PRO A 150 -8.36 12.50 -4.69
N ASP A 151 -9.35 12.94 -3.94
CA ASP A 151 -9.15 13.33 -2.55
C ASP A 151 -9.10 12.08 -1.68
N LEU A 152 -7.98 11.89 -0.99
CA LEU A 152 -7.68 10.66 -0.23
C LEU A 152 -7.48 10.92 1.27
N ASP A 153 -7.87 12.09 1.76
CA ASP A 153 -7.73 12.41 3.16
C ASP A 153 -8.80 11.71 4.05
N SER A 154 -8.63 11.85 5.36
CA SER A 154 -9.52 11.20 6.31
C SER A 154 -10.92 11.80 6.33
N TRP A 155 -11.11 13.04 5.88
CA TRP A 155 -12.42 13.67 5.81
C TRP A 155 -13.20 13.13 4.63
N SER A 156 -12.57 13.03 3.46
CA SER A 156 -13.15 12.40 2.28
C SER A 156 -13.49 10.92 2.51
N TYR A 157 -12.64 10.21 3.28
CA TYR A 157 -12.96 8.85 3.73
C TYR A 157 -14.20 8.83 4.63
N PHE A 158 -14.31 9.75 5.59
CA PHE A 158 -15.47 9.85 6.48
C PHE A 158 -16.77 10.10 5.70
N GLU A 159 -16.74 10.94 4.68
CA GLU A 159 -17.89 11.22 3.81
C GLU A 159 -18.30 10.02 2.95
N ALA A 160 -17.36 9.08 2.67
CA ALA A 160 -17.61 7.85 1.93
C ALA A 160 -18.18 6.70 2.76
N LEU A 161 -18.28 6.84 4.11
CA LEU A 161 -18.84 5.83 5.03
C LEU A 161 -20.38 5.85 5.07
#